data_6377a2fd06b890eddd39c72e955b7bc0
#
_entry.id   6377a2fd06b890eddd39c72e955b7bc0
#
_cell.length_a   1.000
_cell.length_b   1.000
_cell.length_c   1.000
_cell.angle_alpha   90.00
_cell.angle_beta   90.00
_cell.angle_gamma   90.00
#
_symmetry.space_group_name_H-M   'P 1'
#
loop_
_entity.id
_entity.type
_entity.pdbx_description
1 polymer ?
#
loop_
_entity_poly.entity_id
_entity_poly.type
_entity_poly.pdbx_seq_one_letter_code
_entity_poly.pdbx_strand_id
1 'polypeptide(L)'
;MITSTKILAGTLIFLAASAIFVSAQQVKDRSSRPLSKRDAKIVAAVQAVLDAQRDAWNRGDIEGYMDGYARSDQTVFVSGDSLTRGWQTVLDRYKKGYNSREKMGILTFSDIEITPVAKDAAIALGKWHLQRAKDEPHGRFTLILRLTKQGWRIVHDHTSSAN
;
A
#
# COMPACT_ATOMS: atom_id res chain seq x y z
N MET A 1 74.10 -52.41 19.86
CA MET A 1 72.78 -51.98 20.32
C MET A 1 72.54 -50.59 19.73
N ILE A 2 71.74 -50.52 18.68
CA ILE A 2 71.46 -49.26 17.94
C ILE A 2 69.98 -49.00 18.09
N THR A 3 69.64 -48.02 18.84
CA THR A 3 68.29 -47.55 19.02
C THR A 3 67.93 -46.50 17.96
N SER A 4 66.99 -46.86 17.09
CA SER A 4 66.50 -45.99 15.98
C SER A 4 65.40 -45.12 16.47
N THR A 5 65.63 -43.83 16.44
CA THR A 5 64.63 -42.78 16.83
C THR A 5 63.82 -42.42 15.59
N LYS A 6 62.53 -42.73 15.58
CA LYS A 6 61.60 -42.32 14.51
C LYS A 6 61.15 -40.87 14.77
N ILE A 7 61.43 -40.00 13.82
CA ILE A 7 60.95 -38.61 13.78
C ILE A 7 59.54 -38.66 13.15
N LEU A 8 58.55 -38.23 13.93
CA LEU A 8 57.19 -38.09 13.49
C LEU A 8 57.00 -36.68 12.89
N ALA A 9 56.84 -36.57 11.58
CA ALA A 9 56.55 -35.32 10.92
C ALA A 9 55.05 -35.02 11.08
N GLY A 10 54.75 -34.04 11.93
CA GLY A 10 53.39 -33.51 12.09
C GLY A 10 53.07 -32.54 10.99
N THR A 11 52.13 -32.92 10.11
CA THR A 11 51.59 -32.03 9.07
C THR A 11 50.59 -31.06 9.71
N LEU A 12 50.98 -29.79 9.80
CA LEU A 12 50.08 -28.70 10.26
C LEU A 12 49.12 -28.36 9.11
N ILE A 13 47.85 -28.73 9.25
CA ILE A 13 46.81 -28.32 8.32
C ILE A 13 46.32 -26.91 8.78
N PHE A 14 46.71 -25.88 8.03
CA PHE A 14 46.13 -24.54 8.16
C PHE A 14 44.70 -24.53 7.57
N LEU A 15 43.69 -24.61 8.43
CA LEU A 15 42.32 -24.27 8.03
C LEU A 15 42.24 -22.73 7.90
N ALA A 16 42.27 -22.27 6.65
CA ALA A 16 41.92 -20.88 6.34
C ALA A 16 40.40 -20.70 6.53
N ALA A 17 39.97 -20.18 7.68
CA ALA A 17 38.61 -19.72 7.89
C ALA A 17 38.40 -18.46 7.07
N SER A 18 37.81 -18.61 5.87
CA SER A 18 37.33 -17.48 5.09
C SER A 18 36.12 -16.90 5.78
N ALA A 19 36.32 -15.88 6.62
CA ALA A 19 35.24 -15.07 7.17
C ALA A 19 34.58 -14.34 6.01
N ILE A 20 33.40 -14.81 5.59
CA ILE A 20 32.51 -14.07 4.69
C ILE A 20 31.96 -12.92 5.55
N PHE A 21 32.61 -11.76 5.46
CA PHE A 21 32.04 -10.49 5.93
C PHE A 21 30.86 -10.17 5.00
N VAL A 22 29.66 -10.68 5.31
CA VAL A 22 28.44 -10.14 4.76
C VAL A 22 28.32 -8.72 5.31
N SER A 23 28.71 -7.77 4.48
CA SER A 23 28.54 -6.34 4.78
C SER A 23 27.05 -6.05 4.96
N ALA A 24 26.62 -5.91 6.23
CA ALA A 24 25.28 -5.50 6.63
C ALA A 24 24.96 -4.03 6.25
N GLN A 25 25.61 -3.47 5.26
CA GLN A 25 25.63 -2.03 4.97
C GLN A 25 24.84 -1.62 3.73
N GLN A 26 23.82 -2.36 3.31
CA GLN A 26 22.97 -1.95 2.18
C GLN A 26 21.46 -2.10 2.40
N VAL A 27 20.98 -2.06 3.63
CA VAL A 27 19.61 -1.59 3.87
C VAL A 27 19.69 -0.09 4.16
N LYS A 28 20.21 0.67 3.20
CA LYS A 28 20.13 2.12 3.27
C LYS A 28 18.66 2.47 3.10
N ASP A 29 18.09 2.95 4.19
CA ASP A 29 16.74 3.42 4.33
C ASP A 29 16.25 4.12 3.03
N ARG A 30 15.31 3.49 2.30
CA ARG A 30 14.70 4.07 1.11
C ARG A 30 13.89 5.33 1.42
N SER A 31 13.57 5.58 2.71
CA SER A 31 12.76 6.70 3.16
C SER A 31 13.51 8.04 3.11
N SER A 32 14.84 8.03 3.04
CA SER A 32 15.66 9.25 3.04
C SER A 32 16.12 9.73 1.67
N ARG A 33 15.82 9.00 0.58
CA ARG A 33 16.21 9.41 -0.77
C ARG A 33 15.17 10.35 -1.38
N PRO A 34 15.56 11.54 -1.88
CA PRO A 34 14.65 12.41 -2.60
C PRO A 34 13.94 11.65 -3.74
N LEU A 35 12.63 11.83 -3.87
CA LEU A 35 11.85 11.24 -4.95
C LEU A 35 12.39 11.70 -6.30
N SER A 36 12.46 10.81 -7.28
CA SER A 36 12.73 11.21 -8.66
C SER A 36 11.61 12.15 -9.16
N LYS A 37 11.91 13.00 -10.16
CA LYS A 37 10.88 13.86 -10.78
C LYS A 37 9.67 13.06 -11.30
N ARG A 38 9.90 11.83 -11.78
CA ARG A 38 8.85 10.92 -12.22
C ARG A 38 8.01 10.48 -11.02
N ASP A 39 8.66 10.02 -9.95
CA ASP A 39 7.96 9.48 -8.80
C ASP A 39 7.17 10.57 -8.07
N ALA A 40 7.70 11.79 -7.99
CA ALA A 40 6.97 12.95 -7.47
C ALA A 40 5.69 13.24 -8.28
N LYS A 41 5.72 13.11 -9.62
CA LYS A 41 4.52 13.25 -10.47
C LYS A 41 3.50 12.14 -10.20
N ILE A 42 3.95 10.90 -9.98
CA ILE A 42 3.07 9.79 -9.64
C ILE A 42 2.39 10.05 -8.28
N VAL A 43 3.17 10.43 -7.28
CA VAL A 43 2.65 10.76 -5.94
C VAL A 43 1.59 11.86 -6.04
N ALA A 44 1.87 12.96 -6.71
CA ALA A 44 0.91 14.05 -6.88
C ALA A 44 -0.37 13.61 -7.62
N ALA A 45 -0.24 12.77 -8.66
CA ALA A 45 -1.39 12.29 -9.42
C ALA A 45 -2.27 11.32 -8.61
N VAL A 46 -1.67 10.44 -7.80
CA VAL A 46 -2.39 9.53 -6.90
C VAL A 46 -3.05 10.31 -5.76
N GLN A 47 -2.34 11.29 -5.17
CA GLN A 47 -2.93 12.17 -4.15
C GLN A 47 -4.18 12.88 -4.68
N ALA A 48 -4.14 13.38 -5.91
CA ALA A 48 -5.28 14.04 -6.55
C ALA A 48 -6.51 13.12 -6.69
N VAL A 49 -6.31 11.80 -6.90
CA VAL A 49 -7.42 10.82 -6.91
C VAL A 49 -8.07 10.74 -5.53
N LEU A 50 -7.27 10.65 -4.46
CA LEU A 50 -7.79 10.58 -3.09
C LEU A 50 -8.51 11.88 -2.69
N ASP A 51 -7.95 13.03 -3.05
CA ASP A 51 -8.58 14.33 -2.78
C ASP A 51 -9.92 14.45 -3.51
N ALA A 52 -10.01 14.05 -4.78
CA ALA A 52 -11.25 14.06 -5.54
C ALA A 52 -12.30 13.11 -4.93
N GLN A 53 -11.90 11.94 -4.43
CA GLN A 53 -12.79 11.02 -3.73
C GLN A 53 -13.33 11.64 -2.43
N ARG A 54 -12.47 12.20 -1.58
CA ARG A 54 -12.87 12.89 -0.36
C ARG A 54 -13.87 14.01 -0.68
N ASP A 55 -13.59 14.83 -1.66
CA ASP A 55 -14.42 15.96 -2.02
C ASP A 55 -15.78 15.53 -2.60
N ALA A 56 -15.80 14.48 -3.42
CA ALA A 56 -17.03 13.86 -3.93
C ALA A 56 -17.88 13.31 -2.78
N TRP A 57 -17.29 12.56 -1.87
CA TRP A 57 -17.97 12.03 -0.68
C TRP A 57 -18.59 13.16 0.14
N ASN A 58 -17.82 14.19 0.45
CA ASN A 58 -18.24 15.28 1.33
C ASN A 58 -19.35 16.16 0.75
N ARG A 59 -19.56 16.14 -0.58
CA ARG A 59 -20.76 16.73 -1.19
C ARG A 59 -21.91 15.73 -1.43
N GLY A 60 -21.75 14.45 -1.03
CA GLY A 60 -22.80 13.43 -1.16
C GLY A 60 -22.83 12.71 -2.50
N ASP A 61 -21.78 12.85 -3.28
CA ASP A 61 -21.66 12.29 -4.63
C ASP A 61 -20.91 10.93 -4.58
N ILE A 62 -21.68 9.85 -4.35
CA ILE A 62 -21.12 8.48 -4.30
C ILE A 62 -20.57 8.06 -5.67
N GLU A 63 -21.17 8.49 -6.77
CA GLU A 63 -20.68 8.14 -8.11
C GLU A 63 -19.34 8.83 -8.37
N GLY A 64 -19.22 10.12 -8.04
CA GLY A 64 -17.95 10.83 -8.10
C GLY A 64 -16.87 10.25 -7.19
N TYR A 65 -17.23 9.73 -6.01
CA TYR A 65 -16.31 8.95 -5.16
C TYR A 65 -15.83 7.69 -5.88
N MET A 66 -16.73 6.98 -6.54
CA MET A 66 -16.42 5.75 -7.27
C MET A 66 -15.66 5.99 -8.58
N ASP A 67 -15.58 7.22 -9.08
CA ASP A 67 -14.71 7.57 -10.21
C ASP A 67 -13.21 7.43 -9.87
N GLY A 68 -12.85 7.40 -8.59
CA GLY A 68 -11.50 7.04 -8.15
C GLY A 68 -11.12 5.60 -8.45
N TYR A 69 -12.09 4.70 -8.65
CA TYR A 69 -11.88 3.28 -8.97
C TYR A 69 -11.89 3.01 -10.46
N ALA A 70 -11.15 1.99 -10.88
CA ALA A 70 -11.18 1.51 -12.26
C ALA A 70 -12.57 0.93 -12.58
N ARG A 71 -13.20 1.36 -13.68
CA ARG A 71 -14.48 0.81 -14.18
C ARG A 71 -14.24 -0.53 -14.85
N SER A 72 -14.03 -1.57 -14.03
CA SER A 72 -13.66 -2.93 -14.46
C SER A 72 -14.32 -3.98 -13.56
N ASP A 73 -14.67 -5.12 -14.16
CA ASP A 73 -15.13 -6.30 -13.43
C ASP A 73 -14.01 -6.90 -12.53
N GLN A 74 -12.75 -6.51 -12.77
CA GLN A 74 -11.59 -6.95 -11.99
C GLN A 74 -11.30 -6.05 -10.79
N THR A 75 -11.99 -4.92 -10.63
CA THR A 75 -11.82 -4.05 -9.45
C THR A 75 -12.22 -4.81 -8.18
N VAL A 76 -11.33 -4.78 -7.19
CA VAL A 76 -11.46 -5.54 -5.94
C VAL A 76 -11.66 -4.59 -4.77
N PHE A 77 -12.62 -4.91 -3.91
CA PHE A 77 -12.81 -4.25 -2.62
C PHE A 77 -12.90 -5.31 -1.51
N VAL A 78 -12.01 -5.21 -0.52
CA VAL A 78 -11.95 -6.08 0.65
C VAL A 78 -12.25 -5.26 1.90
N SER A 79 -13.18 -5.74 2.72
CA SER A 79 -13.47 -5.10 4.01
C SER A 79 -13.95 -6.16 5.01
N GLY A 80 -13.25 -6.27 6.14
CA GLY A 80 -13.42 -7.39 7.06
C GLY A 80 -13.17 -8.72 6.35
N ASP A 81 -14.11 -9.65 6.46
CA ASP A 81 -14.07 -10.95 5.77
C ASP A 81 -14.77 -10.95 4.41
N SER A 82 -15.18 -9.77 3.93
CA SER A 82 -15.94 -9.62 2.68
C SER A 82 -15.05 -9.20 1.54
N LEU A 83 -15.05 -9.97 0.44
CA LEU A 83 -14.42 -9.64 -0.82
C LEU A 83 -15.49 -9.37 -1.89
N THR A 84 -15.47 -8.17 -2.46
CA THR A 84 -16.37 -7.74 -3.54
C THR A 84 -15.57 -7.52 -4.82
N ARG A 85 -16.08 -7.99 -5.97
CA ARG A 85 -15.48 -7.78 -7.29
C ARG A 85 -16.43 -7.04 -8.21
N GLY A 86 -15.85 -6.25 -9.10
CA GLY A 86 -16.55 -5.46 -10.10
C GLY A 86 -16.93 -4.07 -9.60
N TRP A 87 -16.62 -3.07 -10.43
CA TRP A 87 -16.86 -1.65 -10.12
C TRP A 87 -18.35 -1.39 -9.82
N GLN A 88 -19.27 -1.94 -10.61
CA GLN A 88 -20.71 -1.75 -10.43
C GLN A 88 -21.18 -2.36 -9.10
N THR A 89 -20.71 -3.57 -8.77
CA THR A 89 -21.06 -4.23 -7.50
C THR A 89 -20.58 -3.44 -6.29
N VAL A 90 -19.38 -2.85 -6.38
CA VAL A 90 -18.85 -1.98 -5.33
C VAL A 90 -19.67 -0.70 -5.21
N LEU A 91 -20.04 -0.06 -6.33
CA LEU A 91 -20.91 1.12 -6.34
C LEU A 91 -22.26 0.82 -5.69
N ASP A 92 -22.90 -0.29 -6.03
CA ASP A 92 -24.21 -0.67 -5.48
C ASP A 92 -24.12 -0.93 -3.96
N ARG A 93 -23.03 -1.53 -3.49
CA ARG A 93 -22.73 -1.68 -2.07
C ARG A 93 -22.61 -0.32 -1.36
N TYR A 94 -21.90 0.64 -1.95
CA TYR A 94 -21.79 2.00 -1.40
C TYR A 94 -23.14 2.70 -1.36
N LYS A 95 -23.92 2.67 -2.45
CA LYS A 95 -25.27 3.27 -2.51
C LYS A 95 -26.20 2.67 -1.46
N LYS A 96 -26.14 1.36 -1.22
CA LYS A 96 -26.95 0.68 -0.18
C LYS A 96 -26.51 1.06 1.24
N GLY A 97 -25.21 1.11 1.49
CA GLY A 97 -24.65 1.37 2.83
C GLY A 97 -24.74 2.83 3.25
N TYR A 98 -24.57 3.74 2.29
CA TYR A 98 -24.44 5.19 2.51
C TYR A 98 -25.56 5.98 1.81
N ASN A 99 -26.81 5.54 1.99
CA ASN A 99 -27.98 6.05 1.26
C ASN A 99 -28.53 7.37 1.82
N SER A 100 -27.85 8.03 2.74
CA SER A 100 -28.19 9.34 3.27
C SER A 100 -26.96 10.12 3.72
N ARG A 101 -27.06 11.44 3.78
CA ARG A 101 -25.98 12.31 4.27
C ARG A 101 -25.59 12.00 5.72
N GLU A 102 -26.56 11.62 6.56
CA GLU A 102 -26.31 11.21 7.93
C GLU A 102 -25.41 9.98 8.01
N LYS A 103 -25.64 8.97 7.14
CA LYS A 103 -24.82 7.77 7.06
C LYS A 103 -23.44 8.01 6.43
N MET A 104 -23.35 8.92 5.50
CA MET A 104 -22.07 9.30 4.87
C MET A 104 -21.16 10.04 5.86
N GLY A 105 -21.69 11.01 6.60
CA GLY A 105 -20.89 11.88 7.45
C GLY A 105 -19.89 12.73 6.63
N ILE A 106 -18.83 13.18 7.29
CA ILE A 106 -17.71 13.91 6.71
C ILE A 106 -16.50 12.98 6.66
N LEU A 107 -16.00 12.72 5.47
CA LEU A 107 -14.81 11.89 5.23
C LEU A 107 -13.55 12.73 5.33
N THR A 108 -12.59 12.21 6.10
CA THR A 108 -11.20 12.68 6.09
C THR A 108 -10.24 11.52 5.84
N PHE A 109 -9.17 11.81 5.11
CA PHE A 109 -8.01 10.93 4.99
C PHE A 109 -6.83 11.54 5.73
N SER A 110 -6.05 10.71 6.41
CA SER A 110 -4.82 11.12 7.10
C SER A 110 -3.72 10.06 6.98
N ASP A 111 -2.51 10.41 7.39
CA ASP A 111 -1.35 9.53 7.37
C ASP A 111 -1.15 8.85 5.99
N ILE A 112 -1.34 9.63 4.91
CA ILE A 112 -1.23 9.11 3.55
C ILE A 112 0.23 8.94 3.18
N GLU A 113 0.58 7.70 2.81
CA GLU A 113 1.87 7.34 2.23
C GLU A 113 1.64 6.76 0.84
N ILE A 114 2.25 7.38 -0.18
CA ILE A 114 2.15 6.94 -1.57
C ILE A 114 3.52 6.48 -2.04
N THR A 115 3.61 5.21 -2.42
CA THR A 115 4.83 4.57 -2.92
C THR A 115 4.65 4.19 -4.39
N PRO A 116 5.31 4.88 -5.33
CA PRO A 116 5.42 4.41 -6.71
C PRO A 116 6.17 3.08 -6.77
N VAL A 117 5.55 2.03 -7.33
CA VAL A 117 6.16 0.69 -7.48
C VAL A 117 6.56 0.41 -8.91
N ALA A 118 5.93 1.09 -9.89
CA ALA A 118 6.28 1.07 -11.30
C ALA A 118 5.88 2.40 -11.98
N LYS A 119 6.20 2.56 -13.26
CA LYS A 119 5.78 3.76 -14.02
C LYS A 119 4.25 3.94 -14.11
N ASP A 120 3.51 2.85 -13.92
CA ASP A 120 2.06 2.76 -14.08
C ASP A 120 1.37 2.09 -12.88
N ALA A 121 2.08 1.92 -11.75
CA ALA A 121 1.55 1.33 -10.54
C ALA A 121 2.07 2.04 -9.28
N ALA A 122 1.19 2.22 -8.30
CA ALA A 122 1.50 2.77 -7.00
C ALA A 122 0.68 2.08 -5.90
N ILE A 123 1.22 2.09 -4.68
CA ILE A 123 0.52 1.70 -3.46
C ILE A 123 0.26 2.98 -2.65
N ALA A 124 -0.94 3.12 -2.12
CA ALA A 124 -1.28 4.15 -1.15
C ALA A 124 -1.74 3.52 0.16
N LEU A 125 -1.11 3.90 1.25
CA LEU A 125 -1.54 3.60 2.61
C LEU A 125 -2.15 4.84 3.21
N GLY A 126 -3.09 4.66 4.15
CA GLY A 126 -3.65 5.80 4.87
C GLY A 126 -4.65 5.38 5.94
N LYS A 127 -5.21 6.40 6.58
CA LYS A 127 -6.35 6.28 7.48
C LYS A 127 -7.56 6.95 6.85
N TRP A 128 -8.72 6.38 7.09
CA TRP A 128 -10.00 7.00 6.82
C TRP A 128 -10.76 7.23 8.13
N HIS A 129 -11.53 8.28 8.18
CA HIS A 129 -12.39 8.63 9.30
C HIS A 129 -13.67 9.27 8.78
N LEU A 130 -14.82 8.83 9.27
CA LEU A 130 -16.12 9.41 9.00
C LEU A 130 -16.64 10.07 10.26
N GLN A 131 -16.75 11.38 10.27
CA GLN A 131 -17.40 12.14 11.35
C GLN A 131 -18.89 12.13 11.09
N ARG A 132 -19.67 11.50 11.96
CA ARG A 132 -21.14 11.45 11.94
C ARG A 132 -21.70 12.02 13.24
N ALA A 133 -23.01 12.29 13.27
CA ALA A 133 -23.66 12.84 14.47
C ALA A 133 -23.66 11.86 15.67
N LYS A 134 -23.63 10.54 15.43
CA LYS A 134 -23.79 9.52 16.47
C LYS A 134 -22.56 8.65 16.68
N ASP A 135 -21.67 8.60 15.72
CA ASP A 135 -20.47 7.75 15.74
C ASP A 135 -19.35 8.33 14.88
N GLU A 136 -18.14 7.81 15.05
CA GLU A 136 -16.94 8.21 14.30
C GLU A 136 -16.18 6.97 13.80
N PRO A 137 -16.79 6.19 12.88
CA PRO A 137 -16.09 5.03 12.34
C PRO A 137 -14.84 5.43 11.58
N HIS A 138 -13.78 4.67 11.81
CA HIS A 138 -12.46 4.94 11.22
C HIS A 138 -11.70 3.63 11.00
N GLY A 139 -10.59 3.73 10.30
CA GLY A 139 -9.73 2.58 10.05
C GLY A 139 -8.59 2.92 9.12
N ARG A 140 -8.00 1.87 8.53
CA ARG A 140 -6.88 2.00 7.62
C ARG A 140 -7.24 1.41 6.27
N PHE A 141 -6.54 1.89 5.24
CA PHE A 141 -6.63 1.32 3.90
C PHE A 141 -5.25 1.06 3.30
N THR A 142 -5.22 0.07 2.41
CA THR A 142 -4.15 -0.17 1.46
C THR A 142 -4.76 -0.23 0.07
N LEU A 143 -4.36 0.70 -0.78
CA LEU A 143 -4.85 0.79 -2.15
C LEU A 143 -3.75 0.45 -3.13
N ILE A 144 -4.09 -0.33 -4.17
CA ILE A 144 -3.25 -0.46 -5.37
C ILE A 144 -3.89 0.37 -6.47
N LEU A 145 -3.12 1.32 -7.01
CA LEU A 145 -3.55 2.14 -8.13
C LEU A 145 -2.76 1.80 -9.40
N ARG A 146 -3.43 1.86 -10.53
CA ARG A 146 -2.84 1.68 -11.86
C ARG A 146 -3.15 2.91 -12.73
N LEU A 147 -2.18 3.25 -13.58
CA LEU A 147 -2.40 4.23 -14.64
C LEU A 147 -3.20 3.56 -15.78
N THR A 148 -4.42 4.03 -15.98
CA THR A 148 -5.35 3.58 -17.03
C THR A 148 -5.44 4.63 -18.14
N LYS A 149 -6.27 4.37 -19.17
CA LYS A 149 -6.59 5.37 -20.20
C LYS A 149 -7.34 6.59 -19.63
N GLN A 150 -8.03 6.43 -18.49
CA GLN A 150 -8.74 7.50 -17.78
C GLN A 150 -7.90 8.16 -16.68
N GLY A 151 -6.60 7.87 -16.59
CA GLY A 151 -5.71 8.32 -15.52
C GLY A 151 -5.52 7.29 -14.42
N TRP A 152 -4.98 7.71 -13.29
CA TRP A 152 -4.77 6.84 -12.14
C TRP A 152 -6.10 6.40 -11.53
N ARG A 153 -6.25 5.09 -11.28
CA ARG A 153 -7.47 4.49 -10.70
C ARG A 153 -7.11 3.39 -9.71
N ILE A 154 -7.90 3.28 -8.65
CA ILE A 154 -7.83 2.19 -7.68
C ILE A 154 -8.33 0.92 -8.36
N VAL A 155 -7.51 -0.12 -8.34
CA VAL A 155 -7.86 -1.46 -8.87
C VAL A 155 -8.05 -2.46 -7.74
N HIS A 156 -7.50 -2.18 -6.57
CA HIS A 156 -7.65 -3.01 -5.37
C HIS A 156 -7.70 -2.09 -4.15
N ASP A 157 -8.68 -2.28 -3.32
CA ASP A 157 -8.86 -1.63 -2.03
C ASP A 157 -8.98 -2.71 -0.95
N HIS A 158 -8.12 -2.62 0.06
CA HIS A 158 -8.26 -3.38 1.29
C HIS A 158 -8.40 -2.40 2.45
N THR A 159 -9.58 -2.37 3.01
CA THR A 159 -9.97 -1.46 4.09
C THR A 159 -10.33 -2.24 5.35
N SER A 160 -9.79 -1.80 6.48
CA SER A 160 -10.16 -2.26 7.82
C SER A 160 -10.99 -1.20 8.55
N SER A 161 -11.78 -1.62 9.52
CA SER A 161 -12.41 -0.74 10.52
C SER A 161 -11.78 -1.01 11.87
N ALA A 162 -11.49 0.03 12.64
CA ALA A 162 -11.18 -0.09 14.05
C ALA A 162 -12.50 -0.32 14.81
N ASN A 163 -12.45 -1.19 15.82
CA ASN A 163 -13.55 -1.46 16.74
C ASN A 163 -13.62 -0.39 17.82
#